data_16a30c5db4614a9de1baf4b181ff69ef
#
_entry.id   16a30c5db4614a9de1baf4b181ff69ef
#
_cell.length_a   1.000
_cell.length_b   1.000
_cell.length_c   1.000
_cell.angle_alpha   90.00
_cell.angle_beta   90.00
_cell.angle_gamma   90.00
#
_symmetry.space_group_name_H-M   'P 1'
#
loop_
_entity.id
_entity.type
_entity.pdbx_description
1 polymer ?
#
loop_
_entity_poly.entity_id
_entity_poly.type
_entity_poly.pdbx_seq_one_letter_code
_entity_poly.pdbx_strand_id
1 'polypeptide(L)'
;MNSWKIFQGNHEKRSRDEITWPEIPPWRSFATDKSEERGKQLIVDDKTRETVNAAIHLRRPILVTGKPGTGKTSLAYAIAYELDLGEVLVWPINTRTTLQEGLYYYDAIARLQDYQLEEKKDIGQYIRLGPLGTALCPRNYPRVLLIDEIDKSDIDLPNDLLNLFEEGKFEITELSRLAKDTENQPIPVQTHDGEWKPIPQGKVSCQQFPIVIMTSNGERDFPLPFKRRCLLLEIPEPTPEVLKDIVKSHFNYKEGSPESRKIEAAIAEYVKKREKGELATDQLLNAVFMSMSMGENKLTDAELKSLTNLLFTYLTDTGNK
;
A
#
# COMPACT_ATOMS: atom_id res chain seq x y z
N MET A 1 39.12 1.08 -14.06
CA MET A 1 38.02 2.03 -14.30
C MET A 1 36.81 1.51 -13.53
N ASN A 2 36.45 2.16 -12.44
CA ASN A 2 35.23 1.75 -11.71
C ASN A 2 33.98 2.28 -12.43
N SER A 3 33.54 1.56 -13.45
CA SER A 3 32.25 1.85 -14.12
C SER A 3 31.12 1.47 -13.19
N TRP A 4 30.07 2.31 -13.13
CA TRP A 4 28.80 1.99 -12.43
C TRP A 4 28.07 0.80 -13.05
N LYS A 5 28.43 0.43 -14.30
CA LYS A 5 27.81 -0.66 -15.06
C LYS A 5 28.34 -2.00 -14.56
N ILE A 6 27.51 -2.70 -13.80
CA ILE A 6 27.81 -4.06 -13.32
C ILE A 6 27.67 -5.06 -14.47
N PHE A 7 26.56 -5.01 -15.19
CA PHE A 7 26.34 -5.80 -16.39
C PHE A 7 27.00 -5.13 -17.59
N GLN A 8 27.91 -5.81 -18.26
CA GLN A 8 28.70 -5.27 -19.37
C GLN A 8 28.25 -5.77 -20.75
N GLY A 9 27.44 -6.85 -20.81
CA GLY A 9 26.94 -7.41 -22.05
C GLY A 9 28.01 -8.00 -22.98
N ASN A 10 29.18 -8.38 -22.43
CA ASN A 10 30.34 -8.90 -23.17
C ASN A 10 30.39 -10.42 -23.27
N HIS A 11 29.35 -11.12 -22.78
CA HIS A 11 29.26 -12.60 -22.73
C HIS A 11 30.34 -13.30 -21.91
N GLU A 12 31.15 -12.56 -21.14
CA GLU A 12 32.19 -13.12 -20.27
C GLU A 12 31.62 -13.41 -18.87
N LYS A 13 31.93 -14.60 -18.36
CA LYS A 13 31.51 -14.99 -17.00
C LYS A 13 32.44 -14.33 -15.98
N ARG A 14 31.87 -13.60 -15.05
CA ARG A 14 32.56 -13.00 -13.90
C ARG A 14 32.21 -13.75 -12.63
N SER A 15 33.18 -13.87 -11.72
CA SER A 15 32.89 -14.38 -10.39
C SER A 15 31.98 -13.40 -9.63
N ARG A 16 30.95 -13.94 -8.96
CA ARG A 16 30.07 -13.13 -8.09
C ARG A 16 30.84 -12.43 -6.96
N ASP A 17 31.93 -13.02 -6.50
CA ASP A 17 32.76 -12.50 -5.39
C ASP A 17 33.64 -11.31 -5.84
N GLU A 18 33.85 -11.15 -7.15
CA GLU A 18 34.56 -10.02 -7.75
C GLU A 18 33.63 -8.83 -8.07
N ILE A 19 32.31 -9.02 -7.91
CA ILE A 19 31.30 -8.00 -8.19
C ILE A 19 31.01 -7.23 -6.92
N THR A 20 31.30 -5.94 -6.91
CA THR A 20 30.81 -5.04 -5.87
C THR A 20 29.34 -4.73 -6.14
N TRP A 21 28.45 -5.34 -5.36
CA TRP A 21 27.02 -5.09 -5.45
C TRP A 21 26.68 -3.69 -4.91
N PRO A 22 25.78 -2.95 -5.55
CA PRO A 22 25.40 -1.61 -5.11
C PRO A 22 24.59 -1.65 -3.80
N GLU A 23 24.57 -0.53 -3.11
CA GLU A 23 23.67 -0.32 -2.00
C GLU A 23 22.20 -0.46 -2.44
N ILE A 24 21.39 -1.02 -1.56
CA ILE A 24 19.96 -1.19 -1.82
C ILE A 24 19.25 0.13 -1.53
N PRO A 25 18.40 0.65 -2.45
CA PRO A 25 17.59 1.82 -2.14
C PRO A 25 16.75 1.60 -0.88
N PRO A 26 16.63 2.58 0.03
CA PRO A 26 15.87 2.40 1.28
C PRO A 26 14.46 1.84 1.07
N TRP A 27 13.77 2.26 0.02
CA TRP A 27 12.43 1.75 -0.33
C TRP A 27 12.41 0.37 -1.03
N ARG A 28 13.55 -0.24 -1.33
CA ARG A 28 13.70 -1.59 -1.92
C ARG A 28 14.35 -2.61 -0.98
N SER A 29 14.65 -2.24 0.26
CA SER A 29 15.10 -3.20 1.25
C SER A 29 13.94 -4.10 1.68
N PHE A 30 14.06 -5.40 1.58
CA PHE A 30 13.03 -6.38 1.94
C PHE A 30 13.31 -7.06 3.30
N ALA A 31 14.39 -6.67 3.98
CA ALA A 31 14.88 -7.33 5.19
C ALA A 31 14.19 -6.87 6.48
N THR A 32 13.48 -5.76 6.47
CA THR A 32 12.80 -5.18 7.64
C THR A 32 11.40 -4.74 7.28
N ASP A 33 10.49 -4.81 8.25
CA ASP A 33 9.18 -4.17 8.12
C ASP A 33 9.36 -2.65 7.99
N LYS A 34 8.87 -2.11 6.88
CA LYS A 34 8.99 -0.69 6.53
C LYS A 34 7.73 0.11 6.78
N SER A 35 6.74 -0.48 7.42
CA SER A 35 5.47 0.20 7.72
C SER A 35 5.73 1.50 8.49
N GLU A 36 6.60 1.45 9.50
CA GLU A 36 6.99 2.63 10.26
C GLU A 36 7.74 3.68 9.44
N GLU A 37 8.71 3.28 8.61
CA GLU A 37 9.47 4.22 7.78
C GLU A 37 8.56 4.92 6.77
N ARG A 38 7.64 4.18 6.13
CA ARG A 38 6.65 4.76 5.23
C ARG A 38 5.72 5.74 5.94
N GLY A 39 5.33 5.43 7.18
CA GLY A 39 4.52 6.32 8.01
C GLY A 39 5.21 7.62 8.37
N LYS A 40 6.51 7.56 8.73
CA LYS A 40 7.31 8.72 9.14
C LYS A 40 7.62 9.70 7.99
N GLN A 41 7.64 9.22 6.75
CA GLN A 41 8.13 10.01 5.61
C GLN A 41 7.05 10.79 4.88
N LEU A 42 5.75 10.53 5.16
CA LEU A 42 4.66 11.23 4.49
C LEU A 42 4.52 12.66 5.00
N ILE A 43 4.54 13.62 4.08
CA ILE A 43 4.23 15.02 4.38
C ILE A 43 2.73 15.21 4.19
N VAL A 44 2.05 15.59 5.27
CA VAL A 44 0.59 15.72 5.33
C VAL A 44 0.20 17.19 5.39
N ASP A 45 -0.64 17.65 4.47
CA ASP A 45 -1.21 18.99 4.49
C ASP A 45 -2.41 19.11 5.46
N ASP A 46 -2.85 20.34 5.73
CA ASP A 46 -3.94 20.63 6.65
C ASP A 46 -5.25 19.98 6.21
N LYS A 47 -5.57 20.02 4.91
CA LYS A 47 -6.78 19.41 4.34
C LYS A 47 -6.81 17.90 4.55
N THR A 48 -5.69 17.24 4.30
CA THR A 48 -5.55 15.79 4.53
C THR A 48 -5.75 15.46 6.00
N ARG A 49 -5.11 16.22 6.91
CA ARG A 49 -5.24 16.06 8.35
C ARG A 49 -6.68 16.23 8.83
N GLU A 50 -7.36 17.28 8.38
CA GLU A 50 -8.78 17.54 8.72
C GLU A 50 -9.68 16.42 8.20
N THR A 51 -9.46 15.95 6.97
CA THR A 51 -10.25 14.87 6.37
C THR A 51 -10.08 13.55 7.14
N VAL A 52 -8.84 13.21 7.53
CA VAL A 52 -8.58 12.01 8.33
C VAL A 52 -9.26 12.10 9.69
N ASN A 53 -9.15 13.23 10.40
CA ASN A 53 -9.81 13.43 11.68
C ASN A 53 -11.35 13.35 11.54
N ALA A 54 -11.91 13.97 10.53
CA ALA A 54 -13.34 13.86 10.24
C ALA A 54 -13.78 12.41 9.99
N ALA A 55 -12.98 11.63 9.25
CA ALA A 55 -13.24 10.20 9.01
C ALA A 55 -13.25 9.38 10.30
N ILE A 56 -12.30 9.61 11.19
CA ILE A 56 -12.21 8.94 12.49
C ILE A 56 -13.44 9.26 13.34
N HIS A 57 -13.82 10.53 13.44
CA HIS A 57 -15.00 10.94 14.22
C HIS A 57 -16.32 10.43 13.65
N LEU A 58 -16.46 10.45 12.33
CA LEU A 58 -17.69 10.05 11.64
C LEU A 58 -17.76 8.55 11.32
N ARG A 59 -16.67 7.81 11.58
CA ARG A 59 -16.53 6.37 11.24
C ARG A 59 -16.86 6.11 9.77
N ARG A 60 -16.31 6.94 8.89
CA ARG A 60 -16.51 6.87 7.45
C ARG A 60 -15.23 6.52 6.72
N PRO A 61 -15.29 5.71 5.64
CA PRO A 61 -14.13 5.44 4.81
C PRO A 61 -13.68 6.71 4.08
N ILE A 62 -12.37 6.78 3.79
CA ILE A 62 -11.78 7.83 2.97
C ILE A 62 -11.48 7.26 1.58
N LEU A 63 -12.01 7.89 0.54
CA LEU A 63 -11.60 7.63 -0.85
C LEU A 63 -10.53 8.65 -1.24
N VAL A 64 -9.30 8.17 -1.35
CA VAL A 64 -8.12 8.97 -1.69
C VAL A 64 -7.86 8.85 -3.18
N THR A 65 -7.98 9.95 -3.88
CA THR A 65 -7.71 10.05 -5.32
C THR A 65 -6.46 10.87 -5.59
N GLY A 66 -5.84 10.68 -6.73
CA GLY A 66 -4.66 11.43 -7.16
C GLY A 66 -3.80 10.63 -8.12
N LYS A 67 -2.84 11.29 -8.76
CA LYS A 67 -1.95 10.64 -9.72
C LYS A 67 -1.06 9.57 -9.08
N PRO A 68 -0.50 8.62 -9.86
CA PRO A 68 0.47 7.66 -9.34
C PRO A 68 1.66 8.35 -8.64
N GLY A 69 2.13 7.76 -7.54
CA GLY A 69 3.29 8.28 -6.80
C GLY A 69 3.05 9.51 -5.93
N THR A 70 1.80 9.96 -5.72
CA THR A 70 1.48 11.11 -4.84
C THR A 70 1.41 10.76 -3.35
N GLY A 71 1.66 9.51 -2.95
CA GLY A 71 1.67 9.11 -1.54
C GLY A 71 0.32 8.62 -1.00
N LYS A 72 -0.67 8.32 -1.85
CA LYS A 72 -2.00 7.83 -1.44
C LYS A 72 -1.93 6.64 -0.49
N THR A 73 -1.19 5.61 -0.86
CA THR A 73 -0.98 4.39 -0.06
C THR A 73 -0.25 4.70 1.25
N SER A 74 0.70 5.65 1.24
CA SER A 74 1.49 6.03 2.42
C SER A 74 0.64 6.67 3.53
N LEU A 75 -0.52 7.24 3.19
CA LEU A 75 -1.43 7.84 4.18
C LEU A 75 -1.91 6.81 5.21
N ALA A 76 -2.22 5.59 4.79
CA ALA A 76 -2.63 4.52 5.71
C ALA A 76 -1.51 4.19 6.72
N TYR A 77 -0.27 4.13 6.26
CA TYR A 77 0.89 3.87 7.12
C TYR A 77 1.18 5.04 8.07
N ALA A 78 1.01 6.30 7.60
CA ALA A 78 1.17 7.47 8.45
C ALA A 78 0.16 7.50 9.60
N ILE A 79 -1.10 7.18 9.32
CA ILE A 79 -2.16 7.10 10.35
C ILE A 79 -1.88 5.97 11.33
N ALA A 80 -1.50 4.79 10.85
CA ALA A 80 -1.20 3.64 11.71
C ALA A 80 -0.01 3.92 12.63
N TYR A 81 1.03 4.56 12.09
CA TYR A 81 2.22 4.93 12.85
C TYR A 81 1.91 6.00 13.91
N GLU A 82 1.29 7.12 13.53
CA GLU A 82 1.03 8.24 14.45
C GLU A 82 0.09 7.87 15.60
N LEU A 83 -0.90 7.02 15.32
CA LEU A 83 -1.91 6.61 16.30
C LEU A 83 -1.59 5.28 16.99
N ASP A 84 -0.42 4.68 16.74
CA ASP A 84 0.03 3.39 17.33
C ASP A 84 -1.01 2.26 17.15
N LEU A 85 -1.52 2.11 15.92
CA LEU A 85 -2.59 1.14 15.61
C LEU A 85 -2.09 -0.21 15.07
N GLY A 86 -0.77 -0.44 15.15
CA GLY A 86 -0.12 -1.64 14.66
C GLY A 86 0.00 -1.68 13.12
N GLU A 87 0.23 -2.87 12.58
CA GLU A 87 0.40 -3.05 11.14
C GLU A 87 -0.86 -2.70 10.34
N VAL A 88 -0.66 -2.08 9.18
CA VAL A 88 -1.73 -1.79 8.22
C VAL A 88 -2.21 -3.09 7.59
N LEU A 89 -3.50 -3.34 7.62
CA LEU A 89 -4.12 -4.44 6.89
C LEU A 89 -4.27 -4.02 5.43
N VAL A 90 -3.46 -4.62 4.55
CA VAL A 90 -3.44 -4.26 3.13
C VAL A 90 -4.26 -5.24 2.32
N TRP A 91 -5.20 -4.71 1.55
CA TRP A 91 -6.00 -5.46 0.60
C TRP A 91 -5.81 -4.88 -0.82
N PRO A 92 -4.87 -5.44 -1.61
CA PRO A 92 -4.65 -5.03 -2.98
C PRO A 92 -5.79 -5.51 -3.87
N ILE A 93 -6.36 -4.61 -4.66
CA ILE A 93 -7.51 -4.89 -5.52
C ILE A 93 -7.06 -5.15 -6.97
N ASN A 94 -7.68 -6.11 -7.59
CA ASN A 94 -7.58 -6.38 -9.02
C ASN A 94 -8.95 -6.76 -9.60
N THR A 95 -9.04 -6.98 -10.90
CA THR A 95 -10.30 -7.28 -11.60
C THR A 95 -10.99 -8.58 -11.17
N ARG A 96 -10.30 -9.46 -10.43
CA ARG A 96 -10.84 -10.75 -9.94
C ARG A 96 -11.15 -10.72 -8.45
N THR A 97 -10.79 -9.64 -7.76
CA THR A 97 -10.98 -9.53 -6.32
C THR A 97 -12.45 -9.51 -5.97
N THR A 98 -12.85 -10.37 -5.05
CA THR A 98 -14.23 -10.48 -4.55
C THR A 98 -14.32 -10.01 -3.10
N LEU A 99 -15.50 -9.56 -2.66
CA LEU A 99 -15.75 -9.22 -1.26
C LEU A 99 -15.43 -10.39 -0.33
N GLN A 100 -15.75 -11.62 -0.75
CA GLN A 100 -15.52 -12.84 0.02
C GLN A 100 -14.03 -13.02 0.39
N GLU A 101 -13.12 -12.79 -0.56
CA GLU A 101 -11.67 -12.88 -0.32
C GLU A 101 -11.17 -11.84 0.68
N GLY A 102 -11.78 -10.64 0.68
CA GLY A 102 -11.50 -9.61 1.68
C GLY A 102 -11.98 -10.00 3.08
N LEU A 103 -13.07 -10.75 3.18
CA LEU A 103 -13.70 -11.15 4.45
C LEU A 103 -13.02 -12.39 5.04
N TYR A 104 -13.06 -13.52 4.34
CA TYR A 104 -12.44 -14.76 4.81
C TYR A 104 -12.26 -15.77 3.69
N TYR A 105 -11.37 -16.69 3.92
CA TYR A 105 -11.08 -17.86 3.10
C TYR A 105 -11.40 -19.14 3.89
N TYR A 106 -12.04 -20.12 3.26
CA TYR A 106 -12.30 -21.42 3.81
C TYR A 106 -11.66 -22.53 2.97
N ASP A 107 -10.76 -23.30 3.58
CA ASP A 107 -10.08 -24.44 2.93
C ASP A 107 -10.89 -25.73 3.07
N ALA A 108 -11.89 -25.88 2.20
CA ALA A 108 -12.73 -27.06 2.16
C ALA A 108 -11.96 -28.31 1.75
N ILE A 109 -10.90 -28.17 0.94
CA ILE A 109 -10.10 -29.29 0.44
C ILE A 109 -9.26 -29.85 1.56
N ALA A 110 -8.53 -29.01 2.28
CA ALA A 110 -7.75 -29.46 3.43
C ALA A 110 -8.63 -30.14 4.49
N ARG A 111 -9.81 -29.60 4.77
CA ARG A 111 -10.76 -30.22 5.68
C ARG A 111 -11.22 -31.60 5.22
N LEU A 112 -11.50 -31.78 3.93
CA LEU A 112 -11.89 -33.07 3.38
C LEU A 112 -10.76 -34.09 3.46
N GLN A 113 -9.52 -33.67 3.20
CA GLN A 113 -8.34 -34.51 3.31
C GLN A 113 -8.12 -34.99 4.75
N ASP A 114 -8.15 -34.10 5.72
CA ASP A 114 -8.00 -34.43 7.13
C ASP A 114 -9.13 -35.38 7.63
N TYR A 115 -10.36 -35.15 7.14
CA TYR A 115 -11.48 -36.05 7.44
C TYR A 115 -11.24 -37.49 6.90
N GLN A 116 -10.66 -37.63 5.70
CA GLN A 116 -10.30 -38.91 5.12
C GLN A 116 -9.15 -39.62 5.88
N LEU A 117 -8.28 -38.85 6.52
CA LEU A 117 -7.19 -39.32 7.36
C LEU A 117 -7.60 -39.59 8.82
N GLU A 118 -8.90 -39.44 9.12
CA GLU A 118 -9.46 -39.55 10.48
C GLU A 118 -8.89 -38.52 11.48
N GLU A 119 -8.25 -37.42 10.97
CA GLU A 119 -7.79 -36.31 11.79
C GLU A 119 -8.96 -35.38 12.12
N LYS A 120 -9.34 -35.33 13.42
CA LYS A 120 -10.39 -34.45 13.90
C LYS A 120 -9.78 -33.13 14.34
N LYS A 121 -9.77 -32.15 13.42
CA LYS A 121 -9.38 -30.76 13.72
C LYS A 121 -10.63 -29.89 13.77
N ASP A 122 -10.59 -28.83 14.59
CA ASP A 122 -11.65 -27.85 14.64
C ASP A 122 -11.80 -27.11 13.32
N ILE A 123 -13.03 -26.85 12.90
CA ILE A 123 -13.32 -26.16 11.63
C ILE A 123 -12.62 -24.82 11.51
N GLY A 124 -12.40 -24.11 12.61
CA GLY A 124 -11.70 -22.83 12.63
C GLY A 124 -10.28 -22.89 12.07
N GLN A 125 -9.61 -24.07 12.09
CA GLN A 125 -8.27 -24.25 11.52
C GLN A 125 -8.27 -24.18 9.98
N TYR A 126 -9.40 -24.38 9.34
CA TYR A 126 -9.58 -24.27 7.89
C TYR A 126 -10.14 -22.93 7.44
N ILE A 127 -10.30 -21.99 8.38
CA ILE A 127 -10.82 -20.66 8.10
C ILE A 127 -9.77 -19.62 8.47
N ARG A 128 -9.48 -18.73 7.53
CA ARG A 128 -8.62 -17.59 7.74
C ARG A 128 -9.34 -16.32 7.32
N LEU A 129 -9.35 -15.32 8.20
CA LEU A 129 -9.90 -14.02 7.86
C LEU A 129 -9.01 -13.30 6.86
N GLY A 130 -9.64 -12.64 5.89
CA GLY A 130 -8.97 -11.70 5.00
C GLY A 130 -8.67 -10.36 5.70
N PRO A 131 -8.03 -9.41 5.01
CA PRO A 131 -7.71 -8.09 5.58
C PRO A 131 -8.95 -7.34 6.10
N LEU A 132 -10.02 -7.33 5.32
CA LEU A 132 -11.29 -6.68 5.68
C LEU A 132 -11.98 -7.38 6.85
N GLY A 133 -12.05 -8.73 6.82
CA GLY A 133 -12.62 -9.52 7.94
C GLY A 133 -11.84 -9.32 9.24
N THR A 134 -10.52 -9.25 9.17
CA THR A 134 -9.65 -8.97 10.32
C THR A 134 -9.86 -7.56 10.87
N ALA A 135 -10.04 -6.56 9.99
CA ALA A 135 -10.31 -5.18 10.38
C ALA A 135 -11.63 -5.05 11.16
N LEU A 136 -12.63 -5.87 10.82
CA LEU A 136 -13.95 -5.88 11.46
C LEU A 136 -14.02 -6.74 12.73
N CYS A 137 -12.96 -7.42 13.13
CA CYS A 137 -12.95 -8.15 14.40
C CYS A 137 -13.11 -7.21 15.59
N PRO A 138 -13.84 -7.65 16.65
CA PRO A 138 -14.00 -6.85 17.87
C PRO A 138 -12.66 -6.49 18.50
N ARG A 139 -12.40 -5.20 18.70
CA ARG A 139 -11.18 -4.66 19.34
C ARG A 139 -11.51 -3.36 20.08
N ASN A 140 -10.65 -2.97 21.03
CA ASN A 140 -10.82 -1.74 21.82
C ASN A 140 -10.47 -0.47 21.01
N TYR A 141 -9.66 -0.59 19.97
CA TYR A 141 -9.25 0.50 19.08
C TYR A 141 -9.32 0.04 17.61
N PRO A 142 -9.50 0.98 16.68
CA PRO A 142 -9.65 0.63 15.27
C PRO A 142 -8.35 0.08 14.69
N ARG A 143 -8.47 -0.75 13.67
CA ARG A 143 -7.35 -1.10 12.77
C ARG A 143 -7.37 -0.17 11.57
N VAL A 144 -6.20 0.04 10.97
CA VAL A 144 -6.11 0.70 9.67
C VAL A 144 -6.22 -0.35 8.57
N LEU A 145 -7.20 -0.16 7.69
CA LEU A 145 -7.42 -0.98 6.49
C LEU A 145 -7.13 -0.16 5.25
N LEU A 146 -6.19 -0.63 4.44
CA LEU A 146 -5.87 -0.07 3.14
C LEU A 146 -6.47 -0.95 2.04
N ILE A 147 -7.44 -0.44 1.31
CA ILE A 147 -7.98 -1.03 0.08
C ILE A 147 -7.30 -0.32 -1.08
N ASP A 148 -6.28 -0.97 -1.64
CA ASP A 148 -5.39 -0.32 -2.61
C ASP A 148 -5.88 -0.55 -4.04
N GLU A 149 -5.97 0.54 -4.82
CA GLU A 149 -6.39 0.56 -6.22
C GLU A 149 -7.84 0.07 -6.44
N ILE A 150 -8.79 0.58 -5.64
CA ILE A 150 -10.22 0.18 -5.70
C ILE A 150 -10.84 0.40 -7.09
N ASP A 151 -10.33 1.31 -7.90
CA ASP A 151 -10.76 1.55 -9.27
C ASP A 151 -10.45 0.39 -10.23
N LYS A 152 -9.58 -0.55 -9.85
CA LYS A 152 -9.31 -1.79 -10.59
C LYS A 152 -10.30 -2.93 -10.30
N SER A 153 -11.17 -2.77 -9.30
CA SER A 153 -12.16 -3.79 -8.97
C SER A 153 -13.20 -4.00 -10.05
N ASP A 154 -13.98 -5.07 -9.94
CA ASP A 154 -15.28 -5.14 -10.64
C ASP A 154 -16.18 -3.97 -10.21
N ILE A 155 -17.21 -3.69 -11.03
CA ILE A 155 -18.16 -2.59 -10.81
C ILE A 155 -19.00 -2.79 -9.54
N ASP A 156 -19.21 -4.04 -9.13
CA ASP A 156 -20.08 -4.40 -8.02
C ASP A 156 -19.39 -4.29 -6.67
N LEU A 157 -18.07 -4.50 -6.58
CA LEU A 157 -17.34 -4.49 -5.32
C LEU A 157 -17.51 -3.21 -4.49
N PRO A 158 -17.48 -1.99 -5.06
CA PRO A 158 -17.74 -0.77 -4.29
C PRO A 158 -19.14 -0.74 -3.65
N ASN A 159 -20.16 -1.27 -4.34
CA ASN A 159 -21.52 -1.34 -3.81
C ASN A 159 -21.64 -2.37 -2.70
N ASP A 160 -21.00 -3.52 -2.82
CA ASP A 160 -20.97 -4.58 -1.80
C ASP A 160 -20.31 -4.08 -0.52
N LEU A 161 -19.23 -3.31 -0.64
CA LEU A 161 -18.54 -2.67 0.49
C LEU A 161 -19.45 -1.69 1.25
N LEU A 162 -20.38 -1.01 0.57
CA LEU A 162 -21.27 -0.04 1.23
C LEU A 162 -22.12 -0.68 2.33
N ASN A 163 -22.74 -1.81 2.03
CA ASN A 163 -23.59 -2.51 2.99
C ASN A 163 -22.75 -2.97 4.19
N LEU A 164 -21.56 -3.47 3.93
CA LEU A 164 -20.64 -3.92 4.97
C LEU A 164 -20.18 -2.78 5.88
N PHE A 165 -19.88 -1.62 5.32
CA PHE A 165 -19.46 -0.44 6.09
C PHE A 165 -20.61 0.18 6.91
N GLU A 166 -21.85 0.07 6.45
CA GLU A 166 -23.01 0.52 7.22
C GLU A 166 -23.34 -0.43 8.38
N GLU A 167 -23.26 -1.73 8.14
CA GLU A 167 -23.62 -2.74 9.14
C GLU A 167 -22.47 -3.04 10.12
N GLY A 168 -21.20 -2.90 9.69
CA GLY A 168 -20.02 -3.23 10.49
C GLY A 168 -19.93 -4.70 10.91
N LYS A 169 -20.62 -5.60 10.18
CA LYS A 169 -20.72 -7.02 10.52
C LYS A 169 -20.80 -7.91 9.29
N PHE A 170 -20.38 -9.15 9.44
CA PHE A 170 -20.55 -10.21 8.43
C PHE A 170 -20.68 -11.57 9.10
N GLU A 171 -21.05 -12.57 8.33
CA GLU A 171 -21.24 -13.94 8.78
C GLU A 171 -20.29 -14.90 8.04
N ILE A 172 -19.65 -15.79 8.80
CA ILE A 172 -18.90 -16.93 8.29
C ILE A 172 -19.87 -18.09 8.19
N THR A 173 -20.36 -18.35 7.00
CA THR A 173 -21.45 -19.29 6.73
C THR A 173 -21.17 -20.70 7.27
N GLU A 174 -19.92 -21.17 7.16
CA GLU A 174 -19.48 -22.48 7.62
C GLU A 174 -19.62 -22.62 9.14
N LEU A 175 -19.28 -21.58 9.88
CA LEU A 175 -19.39 -21.56 11.34
C LEU A 175 -20.85 -21.41 11.79
N SER A 176 -21.62 -20.58 11.13
CA SER A 176 -23.03 -20.35 11.49
C SER A 176 -23.89 -21.60 11.32
N ARG A 177 -23.55 -22.44 10.34
CA ARG A 177 -24.21 -23.75 10.17
C ARG A 177 -23.97 -24.67 11.35
N LEU A 178 -22.74 -24.70 11.86
CA LEU A 178 -22.36 -25.54 13.01
C LEU A 178 -22.87 -24.99 14.35
N ALA A 179 -23.05 -23.69 14.47
CA ALA A 179 -23.50 -23.06 15.71
C ALA A 179 -24.89 -23.55 16.19
N LYS A 180 -25.68 -24.15 15.29
CA LYS A 180 -26.96 -24.77 15.62
C LYS A 180 -26.78 -26.08 16.39
N ASP A 181 -25.64 -26.75 16.21
CA ASP A 181 -25.40 -28.09 16.77
C ASP A 181 -24.38 -28.05 17.93
N THR A 182 -23.65 -26.96 18.11
CA THR A 182 -22.63 -26.81 19.15
C THR A 182 -23.02 -25.72 20.11
N GLU A 183 -23.51 -25.98 21.29
CA GLU A 183 -23.82 -25.12 22.43
C GLU A 183 -23.30 -23.68 22.43
N ASN A 184 -23.28 -23.02 21.25
CA ASN A 184 -22.83 -21.63 20.99
C ASN A 184 -21.38 -21.28 21.44
N GLN A 185 -20.49 -22.27 21.56
CA GLN A 185 -19.11 -21.98 21.91
C GLN A 185 -18.42 -21.19 20.79
N PRO A 186 -17.65 -20.12 21.12
CA PRO A 186 -16.88 -19.39 20.14
C PRO A 186 -15.79 -20.28 19.50
N ILE A 187 -15.71 -20.28 18.19
CA ILE A 187 -14.71 -21.04 17.45
C ILE A 187 -13.52 -20.13 17.13
N PRO A 188 -12.28 -20.50 17.50
CA PRO A 188 -11.11 -19.70 17.17
C PRO A 188 -10.82 -19.78 15.67
N VAL A 189 -10.63 -18.62 15.04
CA VAL A 189 -10.29 -18.45 13.61
C VAL A 189 -9.04 -17.63 13.49
N GLN A 190 -8.17 -17.99 12.54
CA GLN A 190 -6.95 -17.22 12.31
C GLN A 190 -7.24 -15.93 11.55
N THR A 191 -6.69 -14.82 12.03
CA THR A 191 -6.78 -13.50 11.36
C THR A 191 -5.74 -13.39 10.23
N HIS A 192 -5.84 -12.34 9.42
CA HIS A 192 -4.90 -12.08 8.33
C HIS A 192 -3.45 -11.95 8.83
N ASP A 193 -3.27 -11.29 9.97
CA ASP A 193 -1.98 -11.08 10.66
C ASP A 193 -1.53 -12.24 11.56
N GLY A 194 -2.25 -13.37 11.51
CA GLY A 194 -1.84 -14.62 12.17
C GLY A 194 -2.30 -14.79 13.61
N GLU A 195 -3.01 -13.83 14.19
CA GLU A 195 -3.62 -13.99 15.51
C GLU A 195 -4.80 -14.97 15.46
N TRP A 196 -5.16 -15.54 16.60
CA TRP A 196 -6.36 -16.37 16.75
C TRP A 196 -7.45 -15.56 17.47
N LYS A 197 -8.65 -15.48 16.87
CA LYS A 197 -9.80 -14.77 17.43
C LYS A 197 -10.99 -15.69 17.59
N PRO A 198 -11.61 -15.74 18.76
CA PRO A 198 -12.84 -16.50 18.98
C PRO A 198 -14.01 -15.82 18.27
N ILE A 199 -14.68 -16.53 17.37
CA ILE A 199 -15.83 -16.05 16.62
C ILE A 199 -17.09 -16.72 17.17
N PRO A 200 -17.98 -15.95 17.84
CA PRO A 200 -19.21 -16.50 18.39
C PRO A 200 -20.23 -16.74 17.27
N GLN A 201 -20.78 -17.95 17.20
CA GLN A 201 -21.87 -18.30 16.27
C GLN A 201 -21.59 -18.01 14.79
N GLY A 202 -20.31 -17.91 14.39
CA GLY A 202 -19.92 -17.54 13.04
C GLY A 202 -20.14 -16.06 12.67
N LYS A 203 -20.46 -15.21 13.64
CA LYS A 203 -20.75 -13.79 13.42
C LYS A 203 -19.60 -12.92 13.86
N VAL A 204 -19.17 -12.05 12.97
CA VAL A 204 -18.16 -11.00 13.24
C VAL A 204 -18.89 -9.65 13.23
N SER A 205 -18.72 -8.87 14.29
CA SER A 205 -19.29 -7.52 14.41
C SER A 205 -18.25 -6.60 15.04
N CYS A 206 -17.92 -5.50 14.39
CA CYS A 206 -16.92 -4.57 14.89
C CYS A 206 -17.44 -3.79 16.11
N GLN A 207 -16.54 -3.56 17.08
CA GLN A 207 -16.80 -2.64 18.21
C GLN A 207 -16.29 -1.24 17.86
N GLN A 208 -15.12 -1.18 17.23
CA GLN A 208 -14.53 0.05 16.70
C GLN A 208 -14.43 -0.09 15.19
N PHE A 209 -15.12 0.80 14.46
CA PHE A 209 -15.07 0.80 13.01
C PHE A 209 -13.64 1.07 12.55
N PRO A 210 -13.07 0.28 11.62
CA PRO A 210 -11.72 0.46 11.14
C PRO A 210 -11.54 1.82 10.43
N ILE A 211 -10.32 2.36 10.47
CA ILE A 211 -9.94 3.50 9.64
C ILE A 211 -9.69 2.96 8.24
N VAL A 212 -10.65 3.15 7.34
CA VAL A 212 -10.59 2.58 5.98
C VAL A 212 -10.09 3.64 5.02
N ILE A 213 -8.96 3.34 4.38
CA ILE A 213 -8.37 4.14 3.31
C ILE A 213 -8.51 3.36 2.01
N MET A 214 -9.20 3.93 1.03
CA MET A 214 -9.33 3.37 -0.32
C MET A 214 -8.58 4.26 -1.28
N THR A 215 -7.65 3.71 -2.07
CA THR A 215 -6.89 4.48 -3.04
C THR A 215 -7.43 4.29 -4.45
N SER A 216 -7.36 5.33 -5.27
CA SER A 216 -7.73 5.29 -6.68
C SER A 216 -6.82 6.20 -7.50
N ASN A 217 -6.43 5.75 -8.67
CA ASN A 217 -5.71 6.55 -9.67
C ASN A 217 -6.66 7.34 -10.58
N GLY A 218 -7.98 7.15 -10.42
CA GLY A 218 -8.99 7.81 -11.25
C GLY A 218 -9.19 7.15 -12.61
N GLU A 219 -8.76 5.88 -12.76
CA GLU A 219 -8.96 5.13 -14.01
C GLU A 219 -10.44 4.86 -14.30
N ARG A 220 -11.24 4.82 -13.24
CA ARG A 220 -12.70 4.66 -13.32
C ARG A 220 -13.40 5.56 -12.31
N ASP A 221 -14.57 6.07 -12.70
CA ASP A 221 -15.44 6.82 -11.79
C ASP A 221 -16.32 5.88 -10.95
N PHE A 222 -16.67 6.32 -9.73
CA PHE A 222 -17.48 5.57 -8.79
C PHE A 222 -18.92 6.06 -8.77
N PRO A 223 -19.90 5.16 -8.49
CA PRO A 223 -21.30 5.55 -8.36
C PRO A 223 -21.49 6.63 -7.27
N LEU A 224 -22.42 7.56 -7.50
CA LEU A 224 -22.74 8.63 -6.54
C LEU A 224 -23.12 8.09 -5.14
N PRO A 225 -23.85 6.99 -5.00
CA PRO A 225 -24.16 6.39 -3.68
C PRO A 225 -22.90 5.98 -2.92
N PHE A 226 -21.87 5.46 -3.62
CA PHE A 226 -20.59 5.13 -3.02
C PHE A 226 -19.84 6.37 -2.57
N LYS A 227 -19.68 7.37 -3.45
CA LYS A 227 -18.98 8.62 -3.13
C LYS A 227 -19.60 9.35 -1.93
N ARG A 228 -20.93 9.36 -1.80
CA ARG A 228 -21.61 10.01 -0.68
C ARG A 228 -21.35 9.37 0.68
N ARG A 229 -20.97 8.09 0.72
CA ARG A 229 -20.66 7.38 1.96
C ARG A 229 -19.18 7.47 2.35
N CYS A 230 -18.36 7.98 1.45
CA CYS A 230 -16.94 8.22 1.69
C CYS A 230 -16.66 9.70 1.99
N LEU A 231 -15.58 9.99 2.68
CA LEU A 231 -14.95 11.29 2.63
C LEU A 231 -14.00 11.29 1.43
N LEU A 232 -14.15 12.29 0.57
CA LEU A 232 -13.33 12.39 -0.64
C LEU A 232 -12.10 13.23 -0.35
N LEU A 233 -10.93 12.65 -0.58
CA LEU A 233 -9.64 13.31 -0.43
C LEU A 233 -8.89 13.21 -1.74
N GLU A 234 -8.65 14.35 -2.38
CA GLU A 234 -7.77 14.43 -3.53
C GLU A 234 -6.38 14.88 -3.07
N ILE A 235 -5.37 14.06 -3.30
CA ILE A 235 -3.97 14.41 -3.06
C ILE A 235 -3.42 15.02 -4.35
N PRO A 236 -3.09 16.32 -4.33
CA PRO A 236 -2.56 16.99 -5.51
C PRO A 236 -1.13 16.51 -5.82
N GLU A 237 -0.69 16.78 -7.03
CA GLU A 237 0.72 16.61 -7.37
C GLU A 237 1.59 17.52 -6.49
N PRO A 238 2.72 17.00 -5.96
CA PRO A 238 3.58 17.79 -5.10
C PRO A 238 4.21 18.97 -5.87
N THR A 239 4.22 20.14 -5.23
CA THR A 239 4.94 21.32 -5.75
C THR A 239 6.45 21.09 -5.68
N PRO A 240 7.29 21.90 -6.38
CA PRO A 240 8.73 21.79 -6.28
C PRO A 240 9.26 21.89 -4.84
N GLU A 241 8.62 22.69 -3.99
CA GLU A 241 8.96 22.83 -2.57
C GLU A 241 8.67 21.54 -1.81
N VAL A 242 7.48 20.98 -2.00
CA VAL A 242 7.09 19.68 -1.39
C VAL A 242 7.98 18.55 -1.89
N LEU A 243 8.39 18.57 -3.18
CA LEU A 243 9.34 17.57 -3.71
C LEU A 243 10.70 17.66 -3.00
N LYS A 244 11.19 18.85 -2.68
CA LYS A 244 12.42 19.02 -1.89
C LYS A 244 12.27 18.41 -0.50
N ASP A 245 11.15 18.65 0.16
CA ASP A 245 10.89 18.11 1.48
C ASP A 245 10.75 16.58 1.45
N ILE A 246 10.09 16.02 0.42
CA ILE A 246 10.03 14.58 0.19
C ILE A 246 11.42 13.99 0.01
N VAL A 247 12.24 14.57 -0.85
CA VAL A 247 13.61 14.10 -1.05
C VAL A 247 14.42 14.22 0.25
N LYS A 248 14.25 15.30 1.01
CA LYS A 248 14.92 15.51 2.30
C LYS A 248 14.52 14.47 3.35
N SER A 249 13.27 14.02 3.36
CA SER A 249 12.80 12.96 4.28
C SER A 249 13.37 11.58 3.96
N HIS A 250 13.74 11.33 2.69
CA HIS A 250 14.32 10.06 2.25
C HIS A 250 15.84 10.05 2.26
N PHE A 251 16.47 11.23 2.09
CA PHE A 251 17.91 11.37 1.96
C PHE A 251 18.43 12.40 2.97
N ASN A 252 19.33 11.96 3.82
CA ASN A 252 19.92 12.84 4.83
C ASN A 252 21.05 13.67 4.19
N TYR A 253 20.74 14.84 3.63
CA TYR A 253 21.72 15.74 3.03
C TYR A 253 21.69 17.13 3.65
N LYS A 254 22.82 17.86 3.57
CA LYS A 254 22.94 19.25 4.06
C LYS A 254 22.67 20.23 2.92
N GLU A 255 21.85 21.23 3.19
CA GLU A 255 21.64 22.34 2.24
C GLU A 255 22.95 23.06 1.92
N GLY A 256 23.14 23.39 0.65
CA GLY A 256 24.38 24.02 0.16
C GLY A 256 25.53 23.05 -0.12
N SER A 257 25.37 21.75 0.15
CA SER A 257 26.37 20.73 -0.20
C SER A 257 26.39 20.46 -1.72
N PRO A 258 27.44 19.83 -2.24
CA PRO A 258 27.45 19.40 -3.65
C PRO A 258 26.27 18.47 -4.00
N GLU A 259 25.85 17.62 -3.05
CA GLU A 259 24.70 16.73 -3.18
C GLU A 259 23.40 17.54 -3.31
N SER A 260 23.22 18.62 -2.54
CA SER A 260 22.06 19.51 -2.62
C SER A 260 21.88 20.07 -4.04
N ARG A 261 22.97 20.48 -4.70
CA ARG A 261 22.91 21.00 -6.07
C ARG A 261 22.48 19.94 -7.08
N LYS A 262 22.95 18.69 -6.92
CA LYS A 262 22.54 17.57 -7.78
C LYS A 262 21.07 17.25 -7.61
N ILE A 263 20.58 17.26 -6.37
CA ILE A 263 19.18 17.05 -6.03
C ILE A 263 18.30 18.16 -6.63
N GLU A 264 18.70 19.41 -6.47
CA GLU A 264 17.96 20.55 -7.04
C GLU A 264 17.88 20.48 -8.58
N ALA A 265 18.97 20.07 -9.23
CA ALA A 265 19.00 19.86 -10.67
C ALA A 265 18.06 18.71 -11.10
N ALA A 266 18.05 17.60 -10.35
CA ALA A 266 17.15 16.48 -10.62
C ALA A 266 15.68 16.86 -10.43
N ILE A 267 15.33 17.62 -9.40
CA ILE A 267 13.97 18.13 -9.15
C ILE A 267 13.56 19.08 -10.29
N ALA A 268 14.43 20.01 -10.70
CA ALA A 268 14.14 20.95 -11.79
C ALA A 268 13.88 20.21 -13.12
N GLU A 269 14.68 19.20 -13.42
CA GLU A 269 14.49 18.37 -14.62
C GLU A 269 13.22 17.53 -14.54
N TYR A 270 12.91 16.95 -13.38
CA TYR A 270 11.68 16.21 -13.14
C TYR A 270 10.45 17.10 -13.36
N VAL A 271 10.41 18.29 -12.76
CA VAL A 271 9.31 19.24 -12.90
C VAL A 271 9.12 19.65 -14.36
N LYS A 272 10.21 19.98 -15.06
CA LYS A 272 10.16 20.31 -16.50
C LYS A 272 9.63 19.18 -17.38
N LYS A 273 9.97 17.94 -17.05
CA LYS A 273 9.46 16.78 -17.82
C LYS A 273 8.01 16.47 -17.46
N ARG A 274 7.62 16.64 -16.19
CA ARG A 274 6.24 16.44 -15.74
C ARG A 274 5.24 17.38 -16.44
N GLU A 275 5.66 18.57 -16.88
CA GLU A 275 4.83 19.45 -17.72
C GLU A 275 4.47 18.84 -19.08
N LYS A 276 5.25 17.87 -19.55
CA LYS A 276 5.10 17.22 -20.86
C LYS A 276 4.39 15.87 -20.80
N GLY A 277 4.28 15.28 -19.62
CA GLY A 277 3.66 13.97 -19.43
C GLY A 277 3.69 13.53 -17.96
N GLU A 278 2.93 12.52 -17.64
CA GLU A 278 2.83 12.03 -16.26
C GLU A 278 4.09 11.30 -15.80
N LEU A 279 4.62 11.73 -14.65
CA LEU A 279 5.74 11.12 -13.96
C LEU A 279 5.36 10.86 -12.51
N ALA A 280 5.77 9.71 -11.99
CA ALA A 280 5.57 9.38 -10.58
C ALA A 280 6.75 9.87 -9.71
N THR A 281 6.47 10.23 -8.45
CA THR A 281 7.50 10.75 -7.53
C THR A 281 8.60 9.74 -7.22
N ASP A 282 8.31 8.43 -7.27
CA ASP A 282 9.31 7.37 -7.09
C ASP A 282 10.39 7.41 -8.19
N GLN A 283 10.07 7.86 -9.40
CA GLN A 283 11.05 8.06 -10.47
C GLN A 283 12.07 9.15 -10.09
N LEU A 284 11.60 10.23 -9.45
CA LEU A 284 12.50 11.27 -8.92
C LEU A 284 13.39 10.69 -7.82
N LEU A 285 12.83 9.95 -6.86
CA LEU A 285 13.61 9.33 -5.79
C LEU A 285 14.67 8.36 -6.35
N ASN A 286 14.31 7.55 -7.35
CA ASN A 286 15.26 6.68 -8.03
C ASN A 286 16.40 7.47 -8.72
N ALA A 287 16.10 8.58 -9.39
CA ALA A 287 17.09 9.42 -10.05
C ALA A 287 18.05 10.07 -9.03
N VAL A 288 17.50 10.58 -7.92
CA VAL A 288 18.29 11.15 -6.83
C VAL A 288 19.19 10.09 -6.20
N PHE A 289 18.66 8.92 -5.88
CA PHE A 289 19.43 7.80 -5.32
C PHE A 289 20.61 7.42 -6.21
N MET A 290 20.36 7.23 -7.51
CA MET A 290 21.42 6.91 -8.47
C MET A 290 22.50 8.00 -8.53
N SER A 291 22.11 9.28 -8.47
CA SER A 291 23.05 10.39 -8.51
C SER A 291 23.91 10.51 -7.24
N MET A 292 23.36 10.11 -6.08
CA MET A 292 24.05 10.16 -4.78
C MET A 292 24.92 8.92 -4.54
N SER A 293 24.38 7.72 -4.77
CA SER A 293 25.08 6.45 -4.50
C SER A 293 26.32 6.23 -5.35
N MET A 294 26.41 6.89 -6.50
CA MET A 294 27.53 6.67 -7.42
C MET A 294 28.73 7.60 -7.22
N GLY A 295 28.62 8.60 -6.33
CA GLY A 295 29.71 9.53 -5.98
C GLY A 295 30.23 10.37 -7.15
N GLU A 296 31.11 11.36 -6.88
CA GLU A 296 31.57 12.31 -7.88
C GLU A 296 32.44 11.71 -9.02
N ASN A 297 32.98 10.50 -8.82
CA ASN A 297 33.96 9.90 -9.74
C ASN A 297 33.39 8.74 -10.60
N LYS A 298 32.13 8.42 -10.56
CA LYS A 298 31.59 7.22 -11.24
C LYS A 298 30.67 7.50 -12.43
N LEU A 299 30.13 8.69 -12.56
CA LEU A 299 29.26 9.09 -13.67
C LEU A 299 29.75 10.39 -14.29
N THR A 300 29.88 10.39 -15.60
CA THR A 300 30.02 11.63 -16.38
C THR A 300 28.65 12.33 -16.46
N ASP A 301 28.65 13.65 -16.68
CA ASP A 301 27.41 14.43 -16.88
C ASP A 301 26.54 13.86 -18.02
N ALA A 302 27.18 13.34 -19.07
CA ALA A 302 26.46 12.70 -20.16
C ALA A 302 25.78 11.38 -19.75
N GLU A 303 26.43 10.55 -18.93
CA GLU A 303 25.84 9.31 -18.40
C GLU A 303 24.73 9.61 -17.40
N LEU A 304 24.90 10.61 -16.53
CA LEU A 304 23.87 11.06 -15.61
C LEU A 304 22.61 11.51 -16.38
N LYS A 305 22.78 12.31 -17.43
CA LYS A 305 21.69 12.76 -18.28
C LYS A 305 21.00 11.60 -18.99
N SER A 306 21.76 10.63 -19.49
CA SER A 306 21.21 9.41 -20.11
C SER A 306 20.39 8.58 -19.13
N LEU A 307 20.91 8.39 -17.91
CA LEU A 307 20.20 7.69 -16.83
C LEU A 307 18.91 8.40 -16.40
N THR A 308 18.98 9.72 -16.22
CA THR A 308 17.81 10.52 -15.88
C THR A 308 16.73 10.42 -16.96
N ASN A 309 17.13 10.39 -18.24
CA ASN A 309 16.18 10.15 -19.34
C ASN A 309 15.56 8.76 -19.30
N LEU A 310 16.33 7.74 -18.94
CA LEU A 310 15.84 6.37 -18.78
C LEU A 310 14.86 6.25 -17.59
N LEU A 311 15.17 6.91 -16.48
CA LEU A 311 14.38 6.84 -15.25
C LEU A 311 13.07 7.64 -15.33
N PHE A 312 13.10 8.79 -16.04
CA PHE A 312 11.91 9.63 -16.26
C PHE A 312 11.15 9.18 -17.51
N THR A 313 10.58 7.98 -17.44
CA THR A 313 9.70 7.46 -18.50
C THR A 313 8.26 7.86 -18.20
N TYR A 314 7.58 8.42 -19.19
CA TYR A 314 6.18 8.82 -19.03
C TYR A 314 5.28 7.60 -18.78
N LEU A 315 4.33 7.75 -17.85
CA LEU A 315 3.36 6.71 -17.49
C LEU A 315 2.19 6.63 -18.47
N THR A 316 1.92 7.72 -19.18
CA THR A 316 0.95 7.75 -20.27
C THR A 316 1.68 7.70 -21.61
N ASP A 317 1.23 6.84 -22.51
CA ASP A 317 1.64 6.89 -23.91
C ASP A 317 1.28 8.29 -24.46
N THR A 318 2.26 9.19 -24.48
CA THR A 318 2.17 10.38 -25.32
C THR A 318 2.28 9.88 -26.75
N GLY A 319 1.19 9.28 -27.25
CA GLY A 319 1.13 8.79 -28.59
C GLY A 319 1.62 9.89 -29.54
N ASN A 320 2.69 9.60 -30.25
CA ASN A 320 3.08 10.35 -31.41
C ASN A 320 1.85 10.48 -32.32
N LYS A 321 1.21 11.64 -32.30
CA LYS A 321 0.38 12.12 -33.38
C LYS A 321 1.21 13.03 -34.26
#